data_bcf32258aaba19f6c73079075dbe73eb
#
_entry.id   bcf32258aaba19f6c73079075dbe73eb
#
_cell.length_a   1.000
_cell.length_b   1.000
_cell.length_c   1.000
_cell.angle_alpha   90.00
_cell.angle_beta   90.00
_cell.angle_gamma   90.00
#
_symmetry.space_group_name_H-M   'P 1'
#
loop_
_entity.id
_entity.type
_entity.pdbx_description
1 polymer ?
#
loop_
_entity_poly.entity_id
_entity_poly.type
_entity_poly.pdbx_seq_one_letter_code
_entity_poly.pdbx_strand_id
1 'polypeptide(L)'
;MGEFKGTAASGDLSVALSNDELHILINLVEQLLELLGERNFIHHYQSDDPFAQLMAATLGNIQSPIEQPDDPVLRRLLPNGYADPESATEFRKYTEGSLRTLKQKHLLYLREQLVFPVDHELPKADISITDPTQWLIAINDLRIALAVRLEIDEDGYKKYELMSDSDPQKHLHAVYYWLGGIQENLISHL
;
A
#
# COMPACT_ATOMS: atom_id res chain seq x y z
N MET A 1 14.68 -8.25 -11.83
CA MET A 1 14.83 -7.57 -10.52
C MET A 1 15.30 -6.17 -10.79
N GLY A 2 14.64 -5.14 -10.23
CA GLY A 2 15.00 -3.74 -10.43
C GLY A 2 16.48 -3.49 -10.11
N GLU A 3 17.17 -2.77 -10.98
CA GLU A 3 18.58 -2.40 -10.79
C GLU A 3 18.63 -1.00 -10.17
N PHE A 4 19.08 -0.91 -8.92
CA PHE A 4 19.24 0.37 -8.22
C PHE A 4 20.60 1.00 -8.58
N LYS A 5 20.62 2.33 -8.67
CA LYS A 5 21.82 3.14 -8.94
C LYS A 5 21.78 4.38 -8.06
N GLY A 6 22.97 4.90 -7.74
CA GLY A 6 23.09 6.07 -6.86
C GLY A 6 22.79 5.76 -5.40
N THR A 7 22.67 6.79 -4.59
CA THR A 7 22.29 6.69 -3.17
C THR A 7 21.37 7.84 -2.78
N ALA A 8 20.60 7.66 -1.71
CA ALA A 8 19.77 8.74 -1.16
C ALA A 8 20.61 9.95 -0.72
N ALA A 9 21.82 9.69 -0.18
CA ALA A 9 22.75 10.72 0.29
C ALA A 9 23.29 11.60 -0.85
N SER A 10 23.48 11.04 -2.07
CA SER A 10 23.92 11.80 -3.25
C SER A 10 22.77 12.48 -3.99
N GLY A 11 21.53 12.11 -3.71
CA GLY A 11 20.33 12.65 -4.33
C GLY A 11 20.09 12.16 -5.77
N ASP A 12 20.80 11.12 -6.21
CA ASP A 12 20.73 10.54 -7.55
C ASP A 12 20.18 9.10 -7.55
N LEU A 13 19.49 8.71 -6.49
CA LEU A 13 18.92 7.37 -6.37
C LEU A 13 17.89 7.11 -7.46
N SER A 14 18.07 6.04 -8.21
CA SER A 14 17.13 5.59 -9.24
C SER A 14 17.02 4.07 -9.29
N VAL A 15 15.95 3.58 -9.90
CA VAL A 15 15.72 2.16 -10.16
C VAL A 15 15.33 1.94 -11.62
N ALA A 16 15.98 0.99 -12.29
CA ALA A 16 15.61 0.55 -13.62
C ALA A 16 14.65 -0.65 -13.52
N LEU A 17 13.41 -0.46 -14.00
CA LEU A 17 12.36 -1.48 -14.02
C LEU A 17 11.97 -1.82 -15.46
N SER A 18 11.73 -3.10 -15.73
CA SER A 18 11.14 -3.53 -17.00
C SER A 18 9.69 -3.09 -17.11
N ASN A 19 9.13 -3.08 -18.33
CA ASN A 19 7.71 -2.75 -18.53
C ASN A 19 6.77 -3.68 -17.74
N ASP A 20 7.11 -4.98 -17.65
CA ASP A 20 6.31 -5.94 -16.87
C ASP A 20 6.37 -5.61 -15.36
N GLU A 21 7.57 -5.30 -14.84
CA GLU A 21 7.75 -4.90 -13.44
C GLU A 21 6.97 -3.63 -13.11
N LEU A 22 6.96 -2.65 -14.02
CA LEU A 22 6.16 -1.42 -13.89
C LEU A 22 4.67 -1.70 -13.86
N HIS A 23 4.17 -2.51 -14.81
CA HIS A 23 2.75 -2.86 -14.87
C HIS A 23 2.30 -3.60 -13.62
N ILE A 24 3.13 -4.52 -13.09
CA ILE A 24 2.84 -5.23 -11.84
C ILE A 24 2.72 -4.23 -10.67
N LEU A 25 3.70 -3.33 -10.51
CA LEU A 25 3.67 -2.34 -9.44
C LEU A 25 2.46 -1.41 -9.54
N ILE A 26 2.20 -0.84 -10.73
CA ILE A 26 1.06 0.05 -10.94
C ILE A 26 -0.25 -0.67 -10.61
N ASN A 27 -0.42 -1.91 -11.08
CA ASN A 27 -1.63 -2.69 -10.83
C ASN A 27 -1.84 -2.97 -9.33
N LEU A 28 -0.77 -3.34 -8.61
CA LEU A 28 -0.86 -3.54 -7.16
C LEU A 28 -1.21 -2.26 -6.40
N VAL A 29 -0.62 -1.13 -6.81
CA VAL A 29 -0.92 0.17 -6.22
C VAL A 29 -2.38 0.55 -6.43
N GLU A 30 -2.90 0.39 -7.65
CA GLU A 30 -4.31 0.72 -7.97
C GLU A 30 -5.28 -0.16 -7.18
N GLN A 31 -5.03 -1.47 -7.10
CA GLN A 31 -5.86 -2.39 -6.32
C GLN A 31 -5.87 -2.02 -4.82
N LEU A 32 -4.71 -1.65 -4.26
CA LEU A 32 -4.66 -1.27 -2.85
C LEU A 32 -5.27 0.11 -2.59
N LEU A 33 -5.16 1.05 -3.53
CA LEU A 33 -5.84 2.35 -3.48
C LEU A 33 -7.36 2.17 -3.52
N GLU A 34 -7.88 1.32 -4.40
CA GLU A 34 -9.29 0.98 -4.48
C GLU A 34 -9.79 0.39 -3.16
N LEU A 35 -9.08 -0.61 -2.62
CA LEU A 35 -9.42 -1.24 -1.35
C LEU A 35 -9.43 -0.23 -0.18
N LEU A 36 -8.46 0.68 -0.12
CA LEU A 36 -8.40 1.74 0.89
C LEU A 36 -9.49 2.82 0.67
N GLY A 37 -9.98 3.00 -0.55
CA GLY A 37 -10.99 3.99 -0.91
C GLY A 37 -12.43 3.55 -0.66
N GLU A 38 -12.71 2.25 -0.45
CA GLU A 38 -14.06 1.70 -0.34
C GLU A 38 -14.90 2.23 0.84
N ARG A 39 -14.27 2.78 1.88
CA ARG A 39 -14.99 3.47 2.95
C ARG A 39 -15.11 4.96 2.66
N ASN A 40 -16.26 5.36 2.14
CA ASN A 40 -16.66 6.75 2.19
C ASN A 40 -16.92 7.14 3.66
N PHE A 41 -15.96 7.81 4.30
CA PHE A 41 -16.14 8.44 5.61
C PHE A 41 -17.12 9.61 5.57
N ILE A 42 -17.61 9.97 4.39
CA ILE A 42 -18.72 10.88 4.18
C ILE A 42 -20.01 10.09 4.41
N HIS A 43 -20.31 9.76 5.66
CA HIS A 43 -21.69 9.52 6.02
C HIS A 43 -22.41 10.84 5.73
N HIS A 44 -23.33 10.82 4.77
CA HIS A 44 -24.25 11.92 4.55
C HIS A 44 -24.96 12.19 5.88
N TYR A 45 -24.48 13.17 6.63
CA TYR A 45 -25.21 13.73 7.74
C TYR A 45 -26.42 14.43 7.11
N GLN A 46 -27.55 13.73 7.10
CA GLN A 46 -28.83 14.30 6.68
C GLN A 46 -29.34 15.24 7.77
N SER A 47 -28.72 16.40 7.87
CA SER A 47 -29.25 17.52 8.63
C SER A 47 -29.65 18.59 7.65
N ASP A 48 -30.82 19.17 7.82
CA ASP A 48 -31.26 20.31 7.02
C ASP A 48 -30.52 21.60 7.42
N ASP A 49 -29.69 21.57 8.45
CA ASP A 49 -28.85 22.69 8.89
C ASP A 49 -27.54 22.76 8.11
N PRO A 50 -27.30 23.82 7.28
CA PRO A 50 -26.07 23.98 6.51
C PRO A 50 -24.79 24.03 7.36
N PHE A 51 -24.87 24.54 8.60
CA PHE A 51 -23.71 24.59 9.50
C PHE A 51 -23.37 23.20 10.05
N ALA A 52 -24.38 22.40 10.39
CA ALA A 52 -24.17 21.01 10.81
C ALA A 52 -23.61 20.15 9.66
N GLN A 53 -24.05 20.37 8.40
CA GLN A 53 -23.47 19.74 7.22
C GLN A 53 -22.00 20.12 7.05
N LEU A 54 -21.64 21.39 7.19
CA LEU A 54 -20.27 21.86 7.08
C LEU A 54 -19.38 21.26 8.20
N MET A 55 -19.87 21.22 9.42
CA MET A 55 -19.15 20.63 10.55
C MET A 55 -18.97 19.13 10.38
N ALA A 56 -19.99 18.41 9.91
CA ALA A 56 -19.89 16.98 9.60
C ALA A 56 -18.90 16.69 8.46
N ALA A 57 -18.86 17.54 7.45
CA ALA A 57 -17.89 17.44 6.35
C ALA A 57 -16.45 17.75 6.80
N THR A 58 -16.27 18.63 7.79
CA THR A 58 -14.95 19.08 8.26
C THR A 58 -14.39 18.16 9.35
N LEU A 59 -15.24 17.66 10.26
CA LEU A 59 -14.85 16.87 11.44
C LEU A 59 -15.07 15.36 11.24
N GLY A 60 -15.72 14.96 10.15
CA GLY A 60 -16.24 13.61 9.98
C GLY A 60 -17.38 13.31 10.95
N ASN A 61 -18.12 12.24 10.73
CA ASN A 61 -19.18 11.83 11.66
C ASN A 61 -18.54 11.08 12.85
N ILE A 62 -18.06 11.85 13.83
CA ILE A 62 -17.40 11.34 15.04
C ILE A 62 -18.36 10.51 15.93
N GLN A 63 -19.64 10.49 15.60
CA GLN A 63 -20.65 9.91 16.52
C GLN A 63 -21.03 8.46 16.23
N SER A 64 -20.72 7.93 15.04
CA SER A 64 -21.04 6.54 14.73
C SER A 64 -19.87 5.61 15.08
N PRO A 65 -20.13 4.44 15.69
CA PRO A 65 -19.12 3.42 15.88
C PRO A 65 -18.52 3.02 14.52
N ILE A 66 -17.20 2.99 14.41
CA ILE A 66 -16.52 2.50 13.21
C ILE A 66 -16.18 1.03 13.45
N GLU A 67 -16.96 0.15 12.83
CA GLU A 67 -16.72 -1.29 12.93
C GLU A 67 -15.40 -1.66 12.24
N GLN A 68 -14.78 -2.74 12.71
CA GLN A 68 -13.58 -3.27 12.09
C GLN A 68 -13.89 -3.67 10.64
N PRO A 69 -12.98 -3.39 9.68
CA PRO A 69 -13.16 -3.83 8.30
C PRO A 69 -13.31 -5.36 8.21
N ASP A 70 -14.19 -5.83 7.32
CA ASP A 70 -14.33 -7.27 7.07
C ASP A 70 -13.15 -7.84 6.30
N ASP A 71 -12.56 -7.06 5.41
CA ASP A 71 -11.41 -7.47 4.62
C ASP A 71 -10.17 -7.69 5.50
N PRO A 72 -9.52 -8.88 5.43
CA PRO A 72 -8.37 -9.21 6.26
C PRO A 72 -7.15 -8.33 5.97
N VAL A 73 -6.98 -7.84 4.74
CA VAL A 73 -5.90 -6.90 4.37
C VAL A 73 -6.12 -5.57 5.08
N LEU A 74 -7.35 -5.05 5.06
CA LEU A 74 -7.67 -3.81 5.77
C LEU A 74 -7.49 -3.96 7.28
N ARG A 75 -7.87 -5.10 7.87
CA ARG A 75 -7.60 -5.37 9.30
C ARG A 75 -6.12 -5.33 9.64
N ARG A 76 -5.27 -5.82 8.74
CA ARG A 76 -3.82 -5.83 8.93
C ARG A 76 -3.19 -4.46 8.74
N LEU A 77 -3.67 -3.69 7.76
CA LEU A 77 -3.17 -2.35 7.45
C LEU A 77 -3.70 -1.27 8.41
N LEU A 78 -4.87 -1.50 9.00
CA LEU A 78 -5.58 -0.60 9.90
C LEU A 78 -5.86 -1.33 11.23
N PRO A 79 -4.82 -1.66 12.01
CA PRO A 79 -4.95 -2.52 13.17
C PRO A 79 -5.72 -1.84 14.30
N ASN A 80 -6.30 -2.66 15.17
CA ASN A 80 -6.86 -2.20 16.42
C ASN A 80 -5.75 -1.68 17.34
N GLY A 81 -5.97 -0.55 17.99
CA GLY A 81 -5.04 -0.03 19.00
C GLY A 81 -5.16 -0.73 20.35
N TYR A 82 -6.27 -1.43 20.58
CA TYR A 82 -6.59 -2.09 21.86
C TYR A 82 -7.14 -3.50 21.60
N ALA A 83 -6.91 -4.40 22.56
CA ALA A 83 -7.49 -5.75 22.54
C ALA A 83 -8.98 -5.77 22.92
N ASP A 84 -9.39 -4.84 23.77
CA ASP A 84 -10.78 -4.66 24.16
C ASP A 84 -11.61 -4.06 23.01
N PRO A 85 -12.76 -4.67 22.61
CA PRO A 85 -13.55 -4.22 21.46
C PRO A 85 -14.12 -2.81 21.59
N GLU A 86 -14.52 -2.39 22.78
CA GLU A 86 -15.09 -1.07 23.00
C GLU A 86 -14.02 0.01 22.84
N SER A 87 -12.87 -0.15 23.52
CA SER A 87 -11.72 0.74 23.40
C SER A 87 -11.14 0.75 21.97
N ALA A 88 -11.13 -0.39 21.28
CA ALA A 88 -10.69 -0.49 19.89
C ALA A 88 -11.61 0.29 18.94
N THR A 89 -12.93 0.21 19.14
CA THR A 89 -13.91 0.96 18.35
C THR A 89 -13.77 2.47 18.56
N GLU A 90 -13.60 2.90 19.83
CA GLU A 90 -13.39 4.30 20.14
C GLU A 90 -12.08 4.83 19.56
N PHE A 91 -10.98 4.09 19.69
CA PHE A 91 -9.69 4.44 19.09
C PHE A 91 -9.76 4.57 17.56
N ARG A 92 -10.42 3.61 16.90
CA ARG A 92 -10.60 3.57 15.44
C ARG A 92 -11.32 4.80 14.92
N LYS A 93 -12.32 5.29 15.64
CA LYS A 93 -13.09 6.48 15.33
C LYS A 93 -12.21 7.71 15.07
N TYR A 94 -11.10 7.83 15.81
CA TYR A 94 -10.17 8.96 15.69
C TYR A 94 -8.99 8.69 14.77
N THR A 95 -8.65 7.45 14.48
CA THR A 95 -7.38 7.10 13.83
C THR A 95 -7.53 6.50 12.43
N GLU A 96 -8.60 5.75 12.15
CA GLU A 96 -8.72 5.00 10.89
C GLU A 96 -8.72 5.92 9.67
N GLY A 97 -9.43 7.05 9.71
CA GLY A 97 -9.47 8.03 8.61
C GLY A 97 -8.09 8.58 8.28
N SER A 98 -7.35 8.99 9.31
CA SER A 98 -6.00 9.53 9.16
C SER A 98 -5.01 8.47 8.64
N LEU A 99 -5.11 7.23 9.14
CA LEU A 99 -4.28 6.12 8.67
C LEU A 99 -4.56 5.78 7.21
N ARG A 100 -5.83 5.73 6.79
CA ARG A 100 -6.19 5.51 5.38
C ARG A 100 -5.61 6.60 4.48
N THR A 101 -5.83 7.86 4.85
CA THR A 101 -5.32 9.00 4.08
C THR A 101 -3.80 8.97 3.97
N LEU A 102 -3.10 8.61 5.05
CA LEU A 102 -1.65 8.52 5.04
C LEU A 102 -1.16 7.40 4.10
N LYS A 103 -1.78 6.22 4.14
CA LYS A 103 -1.44 5.10 3.26
C LYS A 103 -1.75 5.42 1.80
N GLN A 104 -2.90 6.01 1.52
CA GLN A 104 -3.25 6.49 0.18
C GLN A 104 -2.22 7.52 -0.34
N LYS A 105 -1.78 8.45 0.50
CA LYS A 105 -0.75 9.44 0.13
C LYS A 105 0.54 8.77 -0.33
N HIS A 106 1.05 7.77 0.39
CA HIS A 106 2.28 7.07 0.01
C HIS A 106 2.12 6.25 -1.27
N LEU A 107 0.95 5.60 -1.44
CA LEU A 107 0.64 4.85 -2.67
C LEU A 107 0.49 5.78 -3.88
N LEU A 108 -0.18 6.92 -3.74
CA LEU A 108 -0.31 7.92 -4.80
C LEU A 108 1.04 8.51 -5.18
N TYR A 109 1.91 8.77 -4.21
CA TYR A 109 3.28 9.21 -4.47
C TYR A 109 4.05 8.16 -5.28
N LEU A 110 4.01 6.89 -4.89
CA LEU A 110 4.65 5.80 -5.65
C LEU A 110 4.07 5.73 -7.08
N ARG A 111 2.75 5.78 -7.23
CA ARG A 111 2.08 5.78 -8.52
C ARG A 111 2.55 6.90 -9.44
N GLU A 112 2.65 8.12 -8.92
CA GLU A 112 3.11 9.29 -9.69
C GLU A 112 4.52 9.08 -10.24
N GLN A 113 5.42 8.47 -9.46
CA GLN A 113 6.77 8.16 -9.90
C GLN A 113 6.79 7.08 -11.01
N LEU A 114 5.86 6.10 -10.96
CA LEU A 114 5.79 4.99 -11.91
C LEU A 114 5.10 5.35 -13.24
N VAL A 115 4.22 6.33 -13.25
CA VAL A 115 3.41 6.71 -14.44
C VAL A 115 4.16 7.68 -15.37
N PHE A 116 5.30 8.26 -14.96
CA PHE A 116 6.09 9.16 -15.79
C PHE A 116 6.69 8.44 -17.03
N PRO A 117 6.97 9.14 -18.13
CA PRO A 117 6.91 8.61 -19.48
C PRO A 117 7.75 7.36 -19.64
N VAL A 118 7.07 6.22 -19.73
CA VAL A 118 7.67 4.97 -20.17
C VAL A 118 7.96 5.17 -21.65
N ASP A 119 9.24 5.29 -22.01
CA ASP A 119 9.66 5.15 -23.40
C ASP A 119 9.51 3.67 -23.78
N HIS A 120 8.44 3.36 -24.49
CA HIS A 120 8.11 2.00 -24.90
C HIS A 120 9.15 1.35 -25.83
N GLU A 121 10.10 2.14 -26.33
CA GLU A 121 11.21 1.64 -27.14
C GLU A 121 12.36 1.09 -26.29
N LEU A 122 12.41 1.47 -24.99
CA LEU A 122 13.45 0.98 -24.09
C LEU A 122 12.98 -0.27 -23.32
N PRO A 123 13.89 -1.27 -23.15
CA PRO A 123 13.55 -2.50 -22.41
C PRO A 123 13.33 -2.28 -20.89
N LYS A 124 13.83 -1.17 -20.36
CA LYS A 124 13.68 -0.76 -18.96
C LYS A 124 13.50 0.75 -18.88
N ALA A 125 12.65 1.20 -17.96
CA ALA A 125 12.51 2.59 -17.57
C ALA A 125 13.38 2.88 -16.35
N ASP A 126 14.13 3.97 -16.37
CA ASP A 126 14.96 4.46 -15.25
C ASP A 126 14.12 5.48 -14.46
N ILE A 127 13.75 5.13 -13.23
CA ILE A 127 12.83 5.90 -12.40
C ILE A 127 13.64 6.55 -11.28
N SER A 128 13.63 7.87 -11.22
CA SER A 128 14.26 8.63 -10.13
C SER A 128 13.45 8.49 -8.84
N ILE A 129 14.11 8.20 -7.73
CA ILE A 129 13.52 8.07 -6.41
C ILE A 129 13.87 9.30 -5.58
N THR A 130 12.95 10.25 -5.53
CA THR A 130 13.17 11.54 -4.83
C THR A 130 12.90 11.44 -3.32
N ASP A 131 12.05 10.53 -2.88
CA ASP A 131 11.77 10.25 -1.47
C ASP A 131 11.73 8.72 -1.23
N PRO A 132 12.88 8.11 -0.90
CA PRO A 132 12.96 6.67 -0.69
C PRO A 132 12.14 6.18 0.52
N THR A 133 11.86 7.05 1.49
CA THR A 133 11.02 6.69 2.64
C THR A 133 9.59 6.42 2.22
N GLN A 134 9.02 7.25 1.36
CA GLN A 134 7.67 7.03 0.84
C GLN A 134 7.59 5.76 -0.01
N TRP A 135 8.64 5.47 -0.80
CA TRP A 135 8.74 4.20 -1.53
C TRP A 135 8.74 2.99 -0.60
N LEU A 136 9.58 3.02 0.46
CA LEU A 136 9.64 1.94 1.44
C LEU A 136 8.30 1.67 2.11
N ILE A 137 7.60 2.72 2.52
CA ILE A 137 6.29 2.60 3.17
C ILE A 137 5.26 2.01 2.21
N ALA A 138 5.18 2.53 0.97
CA ALA A 138 4.25 2.05 -0.04
C ALA A 138 4.51 0.57 -0.39
N ILE A 139 5.77 0.20 -0.67
CA ILE A 139 6.14 -1.20 -0.98
C ILE A 139 5.86 -2.13 0.19
N ASN A 140 6.09 -1.66 1.44
CA ASN A 140 5.76 -2.45 2.62
C ASN A 140 4.25 -2.70 2.73
N ASP A 141 3.42 -1.70 2.46
CA ASP A 141 1.96 -1.87 2.48
C ASP A 141 1.48 -2.85 1.39
N LEU A 142 2.07 -2.81 0.18
CA LEU A 142 1.81 -3.79 -0.88
C LEU A 142 2.23 -5.21 -0.45
N ARG A 143 3.39 -5.36 0.19
CA ARG A 143 3.85 -6.65 0.71
C ARG A 143 2.95 -7.19 1.80
N ILE A 144 2.50 -6.35 2.74
CA ILE A 144 1.53 -6.74 3.78
C ILE A 144 0.24 -7.23 3.14
N ALA A 145 -0.28 -6.52 2.14
CA ALA A 145 -1.49 -6.91 1.44
C ALA A 145 -1.35 -8.29 0.76
N LEU A 146 -0.26 -8.51 0.03
CA LEU A 146 0.03 -9.79 -0.60
C LEU A 146 0.26 -10.90 0.43
N ALA A 147 1.00 -10.64 1.51
CA ALA A 147 1.24 -11.63 2.56
C ALA A 147 -0.06 -12.15 3.18
N VAL A 148 -1.03 -11.25 3.41
CA VAL A 148 -2.35 -11.62 3.93
C VAL A 148 -3.15 -12.43 2.92
N ARG A 149 -3.16 -12.03 1.63
CA ARG A 149 -3.90 -12.73 0.57
C ARG A 149 -3.33 -14.12 0.26
N LEU A 150 -2.02 -14.29 0.39
CA LEU A 150 -1.28 -15.53 0.12
C LEU A 150 -1.06 -16.37 1.38
N GLU A 151 -1.55 -15.91 2.53
CA GLU A 151 -1.38 -16.58 3.82
C GLU A 151 0.09 -16.93 4.13
N ILE A 152 1.00 -15.95 3.84
CA ILE A 152 2.43 -16.13 4.06
C ILE A 152 2.71 -16.25 5.56
N ASP A 153 3.31 -17.37 5.94
CA ASP A 153 3.79 -17.67 7.28
C ASP A 153 5.33 -17.78 7.34
N GLU A 154 5.86 -18.24 8.47
CA GLU A 154 7.30 -18.42 8.69
C GLU A 154 7.95 -19.41 7.70
N ASP A 155 7.21 -20.41 7.22
CA ASP A 155 7.66 -21.39 6.23
C ASP A 155 7.33 -20.96 4.78
N GLY A 156 6.83 -19.76 4.57
CA GLY A 156 6.31 -19.27 3.27
C GLY A 156 7.32 -19.40 2.13
N TYR A 157 8.60 -19.10 2.37
CA TYR A 157 9.64 -19.23 1.36
C TYR A 157 9.87 -20.68 0.94
N LYS A 158 9.94 -21.59 1.90
CA LYS A 158 10.08 -23.02 1.65
C LYS A 158 8.88 -23.60 0.89
N LYS A 159 7.67 -23.15 1.25
CA LYS A 159 6.45 -23.50 0.50
C LYS A 159 6.54 -23.04 -0.95
N TYR A 160 6.96 -21.79 -1.18
CA TYR A 160 7.15 -21.26 -2.52
C TYR A 160 8.15 -22.06 -3.36
N GLU A 161 9.31 -22.44 -2.80
CA GLU A 161 10.31 -23.26 -3.49
C GLU A 161 9.78 -24.62 -3.91
N LEU A 162 8.85 -25.19 -3.13
CA LEU A 162 8.24 -26.49 -3.40
C LEU A 162 7.01 -26.42 -4.32
N MET A 163 6.51 -25.21 -4.64
CA MET A 163 5.38 -25.03 -5.54
C MET A 163 5.68 -25.52 -6.96
N SER A 164 4.73 -26.21 -7.55
CA SER A 164 4.80 -26.57 -8.98
C SER A 164 4.79 -25.33 -9.86
N ASP A 165 5.49 -25.34 -10.99
CA ASP A 165 5.46 -24.25 -11.98
C ASP A 165 4.05 -24.06 -12.59
N SER A 166 3.19 -25.06 -12.50
CA SER A 166 1.80 -24.99 -12.93
C SER A 166 0.84 -24.46 -11.85
N ASP A 167 1.33 -24.17 -10.65
CA ASP A 167 0.50 -23.62 -9.57
C ASP A 167 0.11 -22.17 -9.92
N PRO A 168 -1.19 -21.83 -9.99
CA PRO A 168 -1.63 -20.49 -10.35
C PRO A 168 -1.22 -19.42 -9.33
N GLN A 169 -0.88 -19.79 -8.10
CA GLN A 169 -0.42 -18.83 -7.07
C GLN A 169 1.09 -18.60 -7.10
N LYS A 170 1.87 -19.44 -7.77
CA LYS A 170 3.33 -19.36 -7.72
C LYS A 170 3.87 -18.01 -8.16
N HIS A 171 3.29 -17.41 -9.20
CA HIS A 171 3.73 -16.10 -9.68
C HIS A 171 3.35 -14.97 -8.72
N LEU A 172 2.26 -15.06 -7.96
CA LEU A 172 1.93 -14.07 -6.91
C LEU A 172 2.91 -14.16 -5.75
N HIS A 173 3.33 -15.38 -5.35
CA HIS A 173 4.42 -15.56 -4.40
C HIS A 173 5.74 -14.98 -4.92
N ALA A 174 6.06 -15.18 -6.22
CA ALA A 174 7.24 -14.58 -6.84
C ALA A 174 7.20 -13.04 -6.75
N VAL A 175 6.05 -12.42 -6.99
CA VAL A 175 5.86 -10.97 -6.84
C VAL A 175 6.07 -10.53 -5.39
N TYR A 176 5.56 -11.27 -4.41
CA TYR A 176 5.78 -10.97 -2.99
C TYR A 176 7.27 -10.95 -2.62
N TYR A 177 8.04 -11.97 -3.06
CA TYR A 177 9.48 -12.03 -2.79
C TYR A 177 10.26 -10.99 -3.60
N TRP A 178 9.83 -10.71 -4.84
CA TRP A 178 10.40 -9.64 -5.64
C TRP A 178 10.26 -8.26 -4.99
N LEU A 179 9.09 -7.93 -4.44
CA LEU A 179 8.90 -6.70 -3.66
C LEU A 179 9.81 -6.66 -2.42
N GLY A 180 10.04 -7.80 -1.78
CA GLY A 180 11.02 -7.92 -0.70
C GLY A 180 12.44 -7.56 -1.14
N GLY A 181 12.85 -8.07 -2.31
CA GLY A 181 14.14 -7.74 -2.90
C GLY A 181 14.27 -6.26 -3.29
N ILE A 182 13.20 -5.63 -3.82
CA ILE A 182 13.19 -4.17 -4.05
C ILE A 182 13.40 -3.42 -2.72
N GLN A 183 12.70 -3.81 -1.68
CA GLN A 183 12.77 -3.17 -0.36
C GLN A 183 14.16 -3.28 0.26
N GLU A 184 14.79 -4.46 0.22
CA GLU A 184 16.15 -4.68 0.70
C GLU A 184 17.18 -3.86 -0.07
N ASN A 185 17.07 -3.83 -1.41
CA ASN A 185 17.95 -3.01 -2.24
C ASN A 185 17.78 -1.52 -1.93
N LEU A 186 16.54 -1.06 -1.79
CA LEU A 186 16.28 0.35 -1.44
C LEU A 186 16.91 0.71 -0.10
N ILE A 187 16.78 -0.14 0.92
CA ILE A 187 17.40 0.06 2.24
C ILE A 187 18.93 0.14 2.12
N SER A 188 19.55 -0.69 1.28
CA SER A 188 21.00 -0.70 1.12
C SER A 188 21.57 0.56 0.43
N HIS A 189 20.70 1.38 -0.20
CA HIS A 189 21.08 2.62 -0.87
C HIS A 189 20.67 3.90 -0.09
N LEU A 190 20.09 3.74 1.12
CA LEU A 190 19.80 4.84 2.03
C LEU A 190 21.05 5.34 2.72
#